data_c9f1ba2afa1c55da9fb8a2ebf80c11b2
#
_entry.id   c9f1ba2afa1c55da9fb8a2ebf80c11b2
#
_cell.length_a   1.000
_cell.length_b   1.000
_cell.length_c   1.000
_cell.angle_alpha   90.00
_cell.angle_beta   90.00
_cell.angle_gamma   90.00
#
_symmetry.space_group_name_H-M   'P 1'
#
loop_
_entity.id
_entity.type
_entity.pdbx_description
1 polymer ?
#
loop_
_entity_poly.entity_id
_entity_poly.type
_entity_poly.pdbx_seq_one_letter_code
_entity_poly.pdbx_strand_id
1 'polypeptide(L)'
;FKTTIVNLKEDEDNMISLFRIDDRLIHGQIMTSWSKVTQAKRIVIADDDVIKDQFVCMVMKHAIPKDIKLEILSTEDAIKYLLENDDEISTIVLVKTSEVAYRIIENGIKVQSLNIGGMGMKPGRKTIYKNIAASPSELEALNKIQSLGIDVEFKILPGDKGVRLSSL
;
A
#
# COMPACT_ATOMS: atom_id res chain seq x y z
N PHE A 1 0.51 -40.67 25.39
CA PHE A 1 -0.03 -39.32 25.22
C PHE A 1 0.75 -38.56 24.15
N LYS A 2 0.21 -38.46 22.95
CA LYS A 2 0.76 -37.60 21.92
C LYS A 2 0.31 -36.18 22.21
N THR A 3 1.19 -35.33 22.71
CA THR A 3 0.97 -33.90 22.79
C THR A 3 1.00 -33.37 21.36
N THR A 4 -0.18 -33.01 20.86
CA THR A 4 -0.28 -32.27 19.60
C THR A 4 0.30 -30.88 19.84
N ILE A 5 1.52 -30.67 19.34
CA ILE A 5 2.09 -29.32 19.25
C ILE A 5 1.26 -28.61 18.19
N VAL A 6 0.33 -27.78 18.64
CA VAL A 6 -0.29 -26.76 17.79
C VAL A 6 0.84 -25.81 17.45
N ASN A 7 1.36 -25.91 16.24
CA ASN A 7 2.19 -24.85 15.65
C ASN A 7 1.29 -23.61 15.54
N LEU A 8 1.33 -22.79 16.58
CA LEU A 8 0.99 -21.38 16.44
C LEU A 8 2.01 -20.87 15.39
N LYS A 9 1.54 -20.62 14.18
CA LYS A 9 2.26 -19.73 13.28
C LYS A 9 2.48 -18.46 14.09
N GLU A 10 3.69 -18.21 14.50
CA GLU A 10 4.13 -16.90 14.94
C GLU A 10 3.72 -15.97 13.82
N ASP A 11 2.84 -15.02 14.10
CA ASP A 11 2.60 -13.89 13.23
C ASP A 11 3.96 -13.23 13.07
N GLU A 12 4.63 -13.52 11.95
CA GLU A 12 5.86 -12.80 11.60
C GLU A 12 5.46 -11.33 11.55
N ASP A 13 5.98 -10.54 12.46
CA ASP A 13 5.74 -9.11 12.56
C ASP A 13 6.08 -8.48 11.21
N ASN A 14 5.03 -8.23 10.41
CA ASN A 14 5.21 -7.63 9.10
C ASN A 14 5.47 -6.14 9.29
N MET A 15 6.65 -5.66 8.93
CA MET A 15 7.00 -4.25 9.03
C MET A 15 6.05 -3.35 8.23
N ILE A 16 5.45 -3.85 7.14
CA ILE A 16 4.46 -3.10 6.35
C ILE A 16 3.11 -3.18 7.04
N SER A 17 2.79 -2.12 7.78
CA SER A 17 1.53 -1.99 8.52
C SER A 17 0.35 -1.62 7.62
N LEU A 18 0.64 -0.98 6.48
CA LEU A 18 -0.32 -0.61 5.46
C LEU A 18 0.36 -0.58 4.10
N PHE A 19 -0.15 -1.34 3.15
CA PHE A 19 0.17 -1.17 1.74
C PHE A 19 -1.07 -0.66 1.03
N ARG A 20 -1.00 0.56 0.50
CA ARG A 20 -2.17 1.28 0.00
C ARG A 20 -1.97 1.81 -1.40
N ILE A 21 -2.97 1.57 -2.25
CA ILE A 21 -3.12 2.24 -3.53
C ILE A 21 -3.99 3.49 -3.32
N ASP A 22 -3.42 4.65 -3.61
CA ASP A 22 -4.14 5.90 -3.62
C ASP A 22 -3.45 6.86 -4.61
N ASP A 23 -4.15 7.23 -5.67
CA ASP A 23 -3.59 8.10 -6.72
C ASP A 23 -3.29 9.54 -6.26
N ARG A 24 -3.73 9.90 -5.07
CA ARG A 24 -3.39 11.17 -4.41
C ARG A 24 -2.11 11.08 -3.57
N LEU A 25 -1.64 9.88 -3.24
CA LEU A 25 -0.51 9.59 -2.35
C LEU A 25 -0.70 10.23 -0.96
N ILE A 26 0.18 11.18 -0.58
CA ILE A 26 0.03 11.90 0.68
C ILE A 26 -0.98 13.03 0.52
N HIS A 27 -2.05 12.99 1.29
CA HIS A 27 -3.07 14.02 1.32
C HIS A 27 -3.78 14.08 2.67
N GLY A 28 -4.03 15.29 3.14
CA GLY A 28 -4.89 15.70 4.24
C GLY A 28 -5.08 14.71 5.39
N GLN A 29 -6.31 14.66 5.88
CA GLN A 29 -6.68 13.90 7.08
C GLN A 29 -6.58 12.38 6.91
N ILE A 30 -6.73 11.85 5.68
CA ILE A 30 -6.67 10.41 5.42
C ILE A 30 -5.32 9.85 5.85
N MET A 31 -4.24 10.50 5.45
CA MET A 31 -2.89 10.08 5.83
C MET A 31 -2.68 10.19 7.34
N THR A 32 -3.13 11.27 7.95
CA THR A 32 -3.05 11.45 9.40
C THR A 32 -3.79 10.34 10.15
N SER A 33 -5.01 9.98 9.71
CA SER A 33 -5.79 8.91 10.33
C SER A 33 -5.10 7.56 10.20
N TRP A 34 -4.62 7.21 9.03
CA TRP A 34 -3.91 5.94 8.81
C TRP A 34 -2.58 5.88 9.56
N SER A 35 -1.81 6.96 9.57
CA SER A 35 -0.53 7.00 10.30
C SER A 35 -0.72 6.82 11.82
N LYS A 36 -1.81 7.33 12.37
CA LYS A 36 -2.14 7.13 13.80
C LYS A 36 -2.52 5.69 14.11
N VAL A 37 -3.42 5.10 13.33
CA VAL A 37 -3.89 3.72 13.55
C VAL A 37 -2.75 2.72 13.40
N THR A 38 -1.90 2.89 12.41
CA THR A 38 -0.75 2.01 12.16
C THR A 38 0.44 2.32 13.05
N GLN A 39 0.44 3.45 13.73
CA GLN A 39 1.61 3.96 14.48
C GLN A 39 2.86 4.02 13.60
N ALA A 40 2.69 4.37 12.34
CA ALA A 40 3.77 4.39 11.37
C ALA A 40 4.88 5.37 11.75
N LYS A 41 6.11 4.93 11.57
CA LYS A 41 7.33 5.73 11.72
C LYS A 41 8.05 5.94 10.40
N ARG A 42 7.62 5.24 9.37
CA ARG A 42 8.19 5.33 8.03
C ARG A 42 7.09 5.26 6.98
N ILE A 43 7.20 6.09 5.96
CA ILE A 43 6.36 6.06 4.77
C ILE A 43 7.26 5.93 3.56
N VAL A 44 6.98 4.97 2.70
CA VAL A 44 7.65 4.76 1.42
C VAL A 44 6.66 5.03 0.31
N ILE A 45 6.97 5.98 -0.55
CA ILE A 45 6.24 6.25 -1.78
C ILE A 45 7.04 5.69 -2.94
N ALA A 46 6.44 4.82 -3.73
CA ALA A 46 7.02 4.28 -4.95
C ALA A 46 6.30 4.86 -6.17
N ASP A 47 6.94 5.79 -6.85
CA ASP A 47 6.39 6.41 -8.06
C ASP A 47 7.51 6.99 -8.92
N ASP A 48 7.60 6.50 -10.17
CA ASP A 48 8.67 6.84 -11.09
C ASP A 48 8.60 8.28 -11.60
N ASP A 49 7.42 8.90 -11.58
CA ASP A 49 7.21 10.28 -12.04
C ASP A 49 7.36 11.27 -10.88
N VAL A 50 6.77 10.98 -9.73
CA VAL A 50 6.83 11.86 -8.55
C VAL A 50 8.26 12.09 -8.08
N ILE A 51 9.12 11.06 -8.12
CA ILE A 51 10.53 11.21 -7.71
C ILE A 51 11.29 12.23 -8.56
N LYS A 52 10.84 12.48 -9.78
CA LYS A 52 11.44 13.47 -10.69
C LYS A 52 10.95 14.90 -10.45
N ASP A 53 9.86 15.05 -9.71
CA ASP A 53 9.25 16.35 -9.41
C ASP A 53 9.68 16.84 -8.02
N GLN A 54 10.73 17.66 -7.99
CA GLN A 54 11.30 18.18 -6.73
C GLN A 54 10.30 19.02 -5.93
N PHE A 55 9.42 19.75 -6.61
CA PHE A 55 8.41 20.57 -5.93
C PHE A 55 7.37 19.70 -5.23
N VAL A 56 6.85 18.69 -5.91
CA VAL A 56 5.90 17.74 -5.33
C VAL A 56 6.53 16.98 -4.17
N CYS A 57 7.77 16.52 -4.31
CA CYS A 57 8.52 15.88 -3.23
C CYS A 57 8.65 16.78 -1.99
N MET A 58 8.96 18.07 -2.20
CA MET A 58 9.06 19.05 -1.13
C MET A 58 7.72 19.24 -0.41
N VAL A 59 6.63 19.41 -1.17
CA VAL A 59 5.27 19.55 -0.61
C VAL A 59 4.90 18.34 0.23
N MET A 60 5.16 17.13 -0.25
CA MET A 60 4.88 15.90 0.47
C MET A 60 5.68 15.80 1.77
N LYS A 61 6.96 16.15 1.74
CA LYS A 61 7.81 16.15 2.95
C LYS A 61 7.31 17.10 4.03
N HIS A 62 6.73 18.22 3.64
CA HIS A 62 6.15 19.19 4.60
C HIS A 62 4.76 18.78 5.11
N ALA A 63 4.07 17.90 4.40
CA ALA A 63 2.70 17.48 4.74
C ALA A 63 2.63 16.38 5.79
N ILE A 64 3.74 15.74 6.13
CA ILE A 64 3.79 14.65 7.11
C ILE A 64 4.34 15.13 8.46
N PRO A 65 3.96 14.46 9.58
CA PRO A 65 4.54 14.73 10.89
C PRO A 65 6.06 14.54 10.89
N LYS A 66 6.76 15.37 11.68
CA LYS A 66 8.24 15.37 11.74
C LYS A 66 8.86 14.08 12.30
N ASP A 67 8.09 13.32 13.06
CA ASP A 67 8.52 12.05 13.65
C ASP A 67 8.37 10.85 12.70
N ILE A 68 7.87 11.09 11.49
CA ILE A 68 7.75 10.07 10.44
C ILE A 68 8.78 10.32 9.35
N LYS A 69 9.57 9.31 9.05
CA LYS A 69 10.53 9.34 7.95
C LYS A 69 9.81 9.10 6.62
N LEU A 70 9.95 10.01 5.66
CA LEU A 70 9.42 9.87 4.32
C LEU A 70 10.55 9.54 3.33
N GLU A 71 10.37 8.44 2.60
CA GLU A 71 11.18 8.06 1.44
C GLU A 71 10.31 8.12 0.18
N ILE A 72 10.72 8.94 -0.79
CA ILE A 72 10.09 9.01 -2.12
C ILE A 72 11.09 8.43 -3.11
N LEU A 73 10.72 7.33 -3.74
CA LEU A 73 11.63 6.51 -4.52
C LEU A 73 10.98 6.11 -5.86
N SER A 74 11.81 5.77 -6.84
CA SER A 74 11.33 5.03 -8.01
C SER A 74 10.80 3.65 -7.57
N THR A 75 10.01 3.02 -8.41
CA THR A 75 9.52 1.67 -8.10
C THR A 75 10.66 0.68 -7.85
N GLU A 76 11.70 0.74 -8.67
CA GLU A 76 12.88 -0.13 -8.54
C GLU A 76 13.65 0.13 -7.24
N ASP A 77 13.91 1.40 -6.94
CA ASP A 77 14.60 1.78 -5.70
C ASP A 77 13.76 1.48 -4.46
N ALA A 78 12.44 1.60 -4.55
CA ALA A 78 11.53 1.23 -3.46
C ALA A 78 11.58 -0.27 -3.14
N ILE A 79 11.60 -1.11 -4.16
CA ILE A 79 11.77 -2.57 -3.99
C ILE A 79 13.08 -2.86 -3.28
N LYS A 80 14.18 -2.31 -3.77
CA LYS A 80 15.49 -2.46 -3.15
C LYS A 80 15.52 -1.98 -1.70
N TYR A 81 14.98 -0.78 -1.46
CA TYR A 81 14.90 -0.19 -0.12
C TYR A 81 14.12 -1.07 0.86
N LEU A 82 12.95 -1.58 0.44
CA LEU A 82 12.11 -2.42 1.29
C LEU A 82 12.77 -3.78 1.59
N LEU A 83 13.50 -4.35 0.64
CA LEU A 83 14.26 -5.59 0.85
C LEU A 83 15.45 -5.38 1.82
N GLU A 84 16.13 -4.25 1.72
CA GLU A 84 17.28 -3.92 2.57
C GLU A 84 16.88 -3.44 3.98
N ASN A 85 15.64 -2.97 4.16
CA ASN A 85 15.11 -2.46 5.43
C ASN A 85 13.96 -3.32 5.96
N ASP A 86 14.13 -4.64 5.93
CA ASP A 86 13.24 -5.60 6.57
C ASP A 86 13.49 -5.63 8.07
N ASP A 87 12.97 -4.61 8.75
CA ASP A 87 13.13 -4.34 10.18
C ASP A 87 11.75 -4.24 10.87
N GLU A 88 11.73 -3.97 12.16
CA GLU A 88 10.49 -3.86 12.95
C GLU A 88 9.81 -2.48 12.89
N ILE A 89 10.31 -1.56 12.05
CA ILE A 89 9.77 -0.21 11.96
C ILE A 89 8.46 -0.23 11.19
N SER A 90 7.36 0.15 11.85
CA SER A 90 6.05 0.24 11.22
C SER A 90 6.09 1.16 10.00
N THR A 91 5.80 0.59 8.84
CA THR A 91 5.96 1.26 7.54
C THR A 91 4.65 1.25 6.76
N ILE A 92 4.29 2.41 6.23
CA ILE A 92 3.24 2.57 5.22
C ILE A 92 3.89 2.62 3.85
N VAL A 93 3.41 1.81 2.91
CA VAL A 93 3.79 1.87 1.49
C VAL A 93 2.64 2.45 0.68
N LEU A 94 2.92 3.50 -0.09
CA LEU A 94 1.94 4.18 -0.94
C LEU A 94 2.35 4.09 -2.41
N VAL A 95 1.40 3.70 -3.24
CA VAL A 95 1.54 3.67 -4.70
C VAL A 95 0.28 4.24 -5.35
N LYS A 96 0.39 4.68 -6.60
CA LYS A 96 -0.76 5.23 -7.35
C LYS A 96 -1.58 4.18 -8.07
N THR A 97 -0.97 3.06 -8.45
CA THR A 97 -1.59 2.07 -9.34
C THR A 97 -1.41 0.64 -8.83
N SER A 98 -2.32 -0.22 -9.21
CA SER A 98 -2.22 -1.65 -8.91
C SER A 98 -1.07 -2.34 -9.63
N GLU A 99 -0.65 -1.84 -10.78
CA GLU A 99 0.48 -2.38 -11.53
C GLU A 99 1.79 -2.18 -10.77
N VAL A 100 1.99 -1.00 -10.18
CA VAL A 100 3.16 -0.74 -9.32
C VAL A 100 3.09 -1.58 -8.05
N ALA A 101 1.92 -1.70 -7.43
CA ALA A 101 1.72 -2.56 -6.26
C ALA A 101 2.11 -4.02 -6.57
N TYR A 102 1.62 -4.55 -7.68
CA TYR A 102 1.94 -5.91 -8.11
C TYR A 102 3.45 -6.08 -8.34
N ARG A 103 4.09 -5.14 -9.02
CA ARG A 103 5.54 -5.19 -9.26
C ARG A 103 6.36 -5.24 -7.98
N ILE A 104 5.97 -4.49 -6.97
CA ILE A 104 6.63 -4.52 -5.66
C ILE A 104 6.44 -5.89 -4.99
N ILE A 105 5.21 -6.38 -4.97
CA ILE A 105 4.85 -7.64 -4.31
C ILE A 105 5.52 -8.84 -5.01
N GLU A 106 5.51 -8.91 -6.34
CA GLU A 106 6.12 -10.02 -7.07
C GLU A 106 7.64 -10.12 -6.88
N ASN A 107 8.29 -9.04 -6.48
CA ASN A 107 9.71 -9.01 -6.17
C ASN A 107 10.06 -9.46 -4.74
N GLY A 108 9.13 -10.07 -4.04
CA GLY A 108 9.39 -10.73 -2.76
C GLY A 108 9.13 -9.90 -1.52
N ILE A 109 8.52 -8.73 -1.66
CA ILE A 109 8.09 -7.93 -0.51
C ILE A 109 6.90 -8.63 0.15
N LYS A 110 7.03 -8.94 1.44
CA LYS A 110 5.97 -9.59 2.23
C LYS A 110 4.86 -8.58 2.56
N VAL A 111 3.64 -8.88 2.14
CA VAL A 111 2.45 -8.05 2.35
C VAL A 111 1.30 -8.96 2.78
N GLN A 112 0.60 -8.60 3.85
CA GLN A 112 -0.56 -9.35 4.32
C GLN A 112 -1.83 -8.99 3.55
N SER A 113 -2.02 -7.70 3.32
CA SER A 113 -3.18 -7.18 2.62
C SER A 113 -2.85 -5.93 1.82
N LEU A 114 -3.62 -5.70 0.76
CA LEU A 114 -3.55 -4.50 -0.06
C LEU A 114 -4.82 -3.69 0.14
N ASN A 115 -4.66 -2.44 0.54
CA ASN A 115 -5.75 -1.50 0.71
C ASN A 115 -5.90 -0.61 -0.53
N ILE A 116 -7.11 -0.47 -1.03
CA ILE A 116 -7.44 0.46 -2.11
C ILE A 116 -8.24 1.61 -1.53
N GLY A 117 -7.65 2.81 -1.52
CA GLY A 117 -8.26 4.02 -1.00
C GLY A 117 -8.63 5.05 -2.04
N GLY A 118 -7.97 5.05 -3.19
CA GLY A 118 -8.24 5.99 -4.26
C GLY A 118 -7.70 5.52 -5.61
N MET A 119 -8.62 5.29 -6.55
CA MET A 119 -8.35 5.09 -7.97
C MET A 119 -9.44 5.83 -8.74
N GLY A 120 -9.21 7.11 -9.03
CA GLY A 120 -10.20 7.98 -9.64
C GLY A 120 -10.48 7.64 -11.11
N MET A 121 -11.64 8.09 -11.59
CA MET A 121 -12.01 7.92 -12.99
C MET A 121 -11.05 8.70 -13.90
N LYS A 122 -10.61 8.04 -14.95
CA LYS A 122 -9.85 8.63 -16.07
C LYS A 122 -10.01 7.77 -17.32
N PRO A 123 -9.60 8.27 -18.52
CA PRO A 123 -9.74 7.51 -19.76
C PRO A 123 -9.16 6.09 -19.63
N GLY A 124 -9.91 5.09 -20.11
CA GLY A 124 -9.55 3.68 -20.04
C GLY A 124 -9.96 2.95 -18.77
N ARG A 125 -10.42 3.66 -17.75
CA ARG A 125 -10.96 3.05 -16.52
C ARG A 125 -12.47 2.93 -16.54
N LYS A 126 -12.97 1.89 -15.86
CA LYS A 126 -14.39 1.69 -15.56
C LYS A 126 -14.57 1.57 -14.06
N THR A 127 -15.69 2.06 -13.55
CA THR A 127 -16.04 1.93 -12.13
C THR A 127 -16.12 0.46 -11.74
N ILE A 128 -15.43 0.08 -10.66
CA ILE A 128 -15.48 -1.26 -10.09
C ILE A 128 -16.15 -1.28 -8.72
N TYR A 129 -16.04 -0.21 -7.95
CA TYR A 129 -16.67 -0.06 -6.64
C TYR A 129 -16.77 1.40 -6.25
N LYS A 130 -17.97 1.92 -5.99
CA LYS A 130 -18.21 3.34 -5.64
C LYS A 130 -17.45 4.27 -6.60
N ASN A 131 -16.55 5.10 -6.08
CA ASN A 131 -15.70 6.02 -6.84
C ASN A 131 -14.32 5.43 -7.19
N ILE A 132 -14.15 4.13 -7.05
CA ILE A 132 -12.95 3.40 -7.47
C ILE A 132 -13.17 2.88 -8.89
N ALA A 133 -12.27 3.26 -9.79
CA ALA A 133 -12.26 2.82 -11.17
C ALA A 133 -10.91 2.19 -11.53
N ALA A 134 -10.92 1.22 -12.42
CA ALA A 134 -9.73 0.54 -12.91
C ALA A 134 -9.80 0.28 -14.41
N SER A 135 -8.64 0.31 -15.05
CA SER A 135 -8.47 -0.20 -16.41
C SER A 135 -8.42 -1.73 -16.41
N PRO A 136 -8.58 -2.39 -17.57
CA PRO A 136 -8.42 -3.84 -17.64
C PRO A 136 -7.08 -4.34 -17.11
N SER A 137 -5.98 -3.65 -17.41
CA SER A 137 -4.64 -4.02 -16.91
C SER A 137 -4.48 -3.79 -15.41
N GLU A 138 -5.06 -2.73 -14.87
CA GLU A 138 -5.07 -2.48 -13.42
C GLU A 138 -5.90 -3.54 -12.68
N LEU A 139 -7.06 -3.92 -13.22
CA LEU A 139 -7.89 -4.98 -12.63
C LEU A 139 -7.18 -6.35 -12.71
N GLU A 140 -6.49 -6.64 -13.80
CA GLU A 140 -5.67 -7.84 -13.93
C GLU A 140 -4.57 -7.89 -12.85
N ALA A 141 -3.89 -6.77 -12.60
CA ALA A 141 -2.88 -6.68 -11.55
C ALA A 141 -3.48 -6.95 -10.16
N LEU A 142 -4.66 -6.40 -9.86
CA LEU A 142 -5.37 -6.70 -8.60
C LEU A 142 -5.71 -8.18 -8.46
N ASN A 143 -6.18 -8.82 -9.53
CA ASN A 143 -6.48 -10.25 -9.54
C ASN A 143 -5.22 -11.11 -9.34
N LYS A 144 -4.11 -10.72 -9.93
CA LYS A 144 -2.81 -11.38 -9.72
C LYS A 144 -2.35 -11.27 -8.27
N ILE A 145 -2.49 -10.10 -7.65
CA ILE A 145 -2.17 -9.89 -6.24
C ILE A 145 -3.03 -10.80 -5.36
N GLN A 146 -4.32 -10.85 -5.63
CA GLN A 146 -5.25 -11.72 -4.90
C GLN A 146 -4.90 -13.21 -5.06
N SER A 147 -4.46 -13.62 -6.24
CA SER A 147 -4.04 -15.00 -6.50
C SER A 147 -2.78 -15.42 -5.74
N LEU A 148 -2.00 -14.46 -5.25
CA LEU A 148 -0.86 -14.71 -4.36
C LEU A 148 -1.26 -14.91 -2.89
N GLY A 149 -2.55 -14.94 -2.58
CA GLY A 149 -3.07 -15.09 -1.22
C GLY A 149 -3.13 -13.79 -0.41
N ILE A 150 -2.99 -12.64 -1.07
CA ILE A 150 -3.07 -11.32 -0.45
C ILE A 150 -4.50 -10.82 -0.54
N ASP A 151 -5.07 -10.46 0.60
CA ASP A 151 -6.40 -9.84 0.64
C ASP A 151 -6.36 -8.45 -0.01
N VAL A 152 -7.27 -8.19 -0.94
CA VAL A 152 -7.46 -6.88 -1.56
C VAL A 152 -8.76 -6.28 -1.06
N GLU A 153 -8.67 -5.14 -0.39
CA GLU A 153 -9.78 -4.50 0.30
C GLU A 153 -9.95 -3.04 -0.11
N PHE A 154 -11.20 -2.67 -0.44
CA PHE A 154 -11.60 -1.27 -0.64
C PHE A 154 -11.95 -0.64 0.69
N LYS A 155 -11.17 0.36 1.12
CA LYS A 155 -11.38 1.03 2.40
C LYS A 155 -10.72 2.41 2.38
N ILE A 156 -11.52 3.45 2.56
CA ILE A 156 -11.03 4.83 2.50
C ILE A 156 -10.42 5.24 3.84
N LEU A 157 -11.18 5.12 4.93
CA LEU A 157 -10.74 5.45 6.27
C LEU A 157 -10.54 4.19 7.13
N PRO A 158 -9.68 4.25 8.15
CA PRO A 158 -9.45 3.08 9.02
C PRO A 158 -10.70 2.54 9.72
N GLY A 159 -11.66 3.42 10.04
CA GLY A 159 -12.91 3.06 10.69
C GLY A 159 -14.01 2.55 9.76
N ASP A 160 -13.80 2.61 8.45
CA ASP A 160 -14.79 2.17 7.48
C ASP A 160 -14.92 0.64 7.50
N LYS A 161 -16.11 0.16 7.14
CA LYS A 161 -16.30 -1.25 6.83
C LYS A 161 -15.70 -1.53 5.46
N GLY A 162 -14.62 -2.30 5.42
CA GLY A 162 -13.96 -2.68 4.17
C GLY A 162 -14.81 -3.63 3.33
N VAL A 163 -14.61 -3.59 2.01
CA VAL A 163 -15.20 -4.52 1.05
C VAL A 163 -14.07 -5.21 0.30
N ARG A 164 -14.06 -6.53 0.31
CA ARG A 164 -13.04 -7.32 -0.39
C ARG A 164 -13.31 -7.39 -1.89
N LEU A 165 -12.26 -7.33 -2.70
CA LEU A 165 -12.35 -7.52 -4.14
C LEU A 165 -13.03 -8.86 -4.49
N SER A 166 -12.75 -9.92 -3.74
CA SER A 166 -13.34 -11.25 -3.92
C SER A 166 -14.86 -11.30 -3.74
N SER A 167 -15.48 -10.28 -3.14
CA SER A 167 -16.92 -10.20 -2.91
C SER A 167 -17.69 -9.40 -3.98
N LEU A 168 -16.98 -8.84 -4.97
CA LEU A 168 -17.60 -8.05 -6.06
C LEU A 168 -18.09 -8.90 -7.22
#